data_0c6a60c39e0dade0a00a1f51564d0e41
#
_entry.id   0c6a60c39e0dade0a00a1f51564d0e41
#
_cell.length_a   1.000
_cell.length_b   1.000
_cell.length_c   1.000
_cell.angle_alpha   90.00
_cell.angle_beta   90.00
_cell.angle_gamma   90.00
#
_symmetry.space_group_name_H-M   'P 1'
#
loop_
_entity.id
_entity.type
_entity.pdbx_description
1 polymer ?
#
loop_
_entity_poly.entity_id
_entity_poly.type
_entity_poly.pdbx_seq_one_letter_code
_entity_poly.pdbx_strand_id
1 'polypeptide(L)'
;MYFKSIQDSIGNTAMIQIPSEASSSIILAKLEGNNPGGSVKDRPALKMIEDAENSGVLKKGGTLIEATSGNTGIALSMVASIKGYKIIIIMPETVSIERIKTMEAYGAKIILVSKEEDMEGARDLAMQMQSNGEGMVLDLSLIHI
;
A
#
# COMPACT_ATOMS: atom_id res chain seq x y z
N MET A 1 1.98 8.44 -25.05
CA MET A 1 1.54 9.04 -23.76
C MET A 1 2.71 8.93 -22.82
N TYR A 2 3.10 10.00 -22.11
CA TYR A 2 4.11 9.93 -21.06
C TYR A 2 3.59 10.61 -19.80
N PHE A 3 4.03 10.14 -18.63
CA PHE A 3 3.67 10.67 -17.33
C PHE A 3 4.85 11.42 -16.73
N LYS A 4 4.61 12.47 -15.98
CA LYS A 4 5.67 13.23 -15.30
C LYS A 4 6.16 12.52 -14.04
N SER A 5 5.31 11.72 -13.42
CA SER A 5 5.59 10.95 -12.23
C SER A 5 4.96 9.55 -12.33
N ILE A 6 5.51 8.58 -11.62
CA ILE A 6 4.93 7.23 -11.50
C ILE A 6 3.52 7.30 -10.91
N GLN A 7 3.26 8.18 -9.93
CA GLN A 7 1.93 8.33 -9.35
C GLN A 7 0.87 8.74 -10.40
N ASP A 8 1.24 9.50 -11.43
CA ASP A 8 0.32 9.93 -12.49
C ASP A 8 -0.12 8.75 -13.38
N SER A 9 0.61 7.64 -13.34
CA SER A 9 0.30 6.42 -14.09
C SER A 9 -0.60 5.45 -13.30
N ILE A 10 -0.89 5.73 -12.03
CA ILE A 10 -1.78 4.91 -11.22
C ILE A 10 -3.21 5.04 -11.75
N GLY A 11 -3.85 3.91 -11.97
CA GLY A 11 -5.20 3.88 -12.53
C GLY A 11 -5.22 3.84 -14.05
N ASN A 12 -6.37 4.19 -14.62
CA ASN A 12 -6.64 4.09 -16.08
C ASN A 12 -6.23 2.75 -16.69
N THR A 13 -6.24 1.68 -15.89
CA THR A 13 -5.90 0.33 -16.31
C THR A 13 -6.88 -0.17 -17.36
N ALA A 14 -6.38 -0.93 -18.33
CA ALA A 14 -7.17 -1.48 -19.42
C ALA A 14 -8.25 -2.45 -18.91
N MET A 15 -9.31 -2.59 -19.69
CA MET A 15 -10.28 -3.67 -19.54
C MET A 15 -10.23 -4.57 -20.75
N ILE A 16 -10.40 -5.87 -20.51
CA ILE A 16 -10.51 -6.88 -21.55
C ILE A 16 -11.86 -7.59 -21.46
N GLN A 17 -12.39 -7.97 -22.59
CA GLN A 17 -13.58 -8.82 -22.63
C GLN A 17 -13.15 -10.28 -22.46
N ILE A 18 -13.80 -10.96 -21.53
CA ILE A 18 -13.63 -12.40 -21.31
C ILE A 18 -14.60 -13.12 -22.24
N PRO A 19 -14.14 -14.08 -23.09
CA PRO A 19 -15.03 -14.90 -23.87
C PRO A 19 -15.98 -15.68 -23.00
N SER A 20 -17.27 -15.67 -23.34
CA SER A 20 -18.31 -16.42 -22.63
C SER A 20 -19.11 -17.23 -23.65
N GLU A 21 -19.22 -18.53 -23.46
CA GLU A 21 -20.05 -19.41 -24.29
C GLU A 21 -21.53 -19.33 -23.95
N ALA A 22 -21.85 -18.83 -22.78
CA ALA A 22 -23.22 -18.73 -22.28
C ALA A 22 -23.68 -17.29 -22.24
N SER A 23 -24.59 -16.95 -23.14
CA SER A 23 -25.47 -15.78 -23.01
C SER A 23 -25.07 -14.49 -23.71
N SER A 24 -26.06 -13.64 -23.82
CA SER A 24 -26.05 -12.25 -24.26
C SER A 24 -25.27 -11.29 -23.32
N SER A 25 -24.63 -11.80 -22.27
CA SER A 25 -23.93 -10.97 -21.28
C SER A 25 -22.46 -10.73 -21.66
N ILE A 26 -22.02 -9.48 -21.53
CA ILE A 26 -20.62 -9.09 -21.71
C ILE A 26 -19.93 -9.17 -20.34
N ILE A 27 -18.85 -9.95 -20.26
CA ILE A 27 -18.01 -10.03 -19.08
C ILE A 27 -16.72 -9.25 -19.36
N LEU A 28 -16.44 -8.25 -18.51
CA LEU A 28 -15.24 -7.43 -18.62
C LEU A 28 -14.35 -7.66 -17.40
N ALA A 29 -13.04 -7.85 -17.62
CA ALA A 29 -12.04 -7.93 -16.59
C ALA A 29 -11.15 -6.67 -16.64
N LYS A 30 -10.98 -6.02 -15.48
CA LYS A 30 -10.10 -4.86 -15.34
C LYS A 30 -8.71 -5.31 -14.90
N LEU A 31 -7.68 -4.91 -15.67
CA LEU A 31 -6.30 -5.37 -15.47
C LEU A 31 -5.58 -4.53 -14.40
N GLU A 32 -5.96 -4.70 -13.14
CA GLU A 32 -5.39 -3.92 -12.03
C GLU A 32 -3.91 -4.25 -11.72
N GLY A 33 -3.39 -5.37 -12.22
CA GLY A 33 -1.96 -5.68 -12.21
C GLY A 33 -1.11 -4.72 -13.04
N ASN A 34 -1.72 -3.92 -13.91
CA ASN A 34 -1.01 -2.93 -14.75
C ASN A 34 -0.74 -1.60 -14.02
N ASN A 35 -1.15 -1.46 -12.77
CA ASN A 35 -0.69 -0.35 -11.95
C ASN A 35 0.82 -0.47 -11.68
N PRO A 36 1.56 0.63 -11.49
CA PRO A 36 3.03 0.60 -11.35
C PRO A 36 3.55 -0.24 -10.18
N GLY A 37 2.84 -0.33 -9.06
CA GLY A 37 3.14 -1.23 -7.95
C GLY A 37 2.60 -2.65 -8.13
N GLY A 38 1.96 -2.94 -9.26
CA GLY A 38 1.51 -4.27 -9.65
C GLY A 38 0.16 -4.70 -9.09
N SER A 39 -0.64 -3.81 -8.52
CA SER A 39 -1.95 -4.19 -7.98
C SER A 39 -2.94 -3.02 -7.87
N VAL A 40 -4.20 -3.36 -7.57
CA VAL A 40 -5.24 -2.38 -7.24
C VAL A 40 -4.90 -1.52 -6.03
N LYS A 41 -3.99 -1.96 -5.17
CA LYS A 41 -3.63 -1.27 -3.92
C LYS A 41 -2.91 0.06 -4.16
N ASP A 42 -2.36 0.28 -5.33
CA ASP A 42 -1.76 1.56 -5.71
C ASP A 42 -2.78 2.70 -5.63
N ARG A 43 -4.03 2.44 -6.03
CA ARG A 43 -5.11 3.43 -5.99
C ARG A 43 -5.44 3.88 -4.56
N PRO A 44 -5.82 2.98 -3.62
CA PRO A 44 -6.11 3.40 -2.26
C PRO A 44 -4.87 3.95 -1.55
N ALA A 45 -3.67 3.40 -1.77
CA ALA A 45 -2.46 3.90 -1.14
C ALA A 45 -2.18 5.36 -1.52
N LEU A 46 -2.30 5.72 -2.81
CA LEU A 46 -2.15 7.10 -3.26
C LEU A 46 -3.21 7.99 -2.60
N LYS A 47 -4.48 7.57 -2.66
CA LYS A 47 -5.59 8.38 -2.14
C LYS A 47 -5.49 8.62 -0.64
N MET A 48 -5.10 7.62 0.15
CA MET A 48 -4.95 7.75 1.60
C MET A 48 -3.87 8.75 1.99
N ILE A 49 -2.71 8.68 1.31
CA ILE A 49 -1.63 9.62 1.57
C ILE A 49 -2.06 11.04 1.17
N GLU A 50 -2.71 11.21 0.03
CA GLU A 50 -3.24 12.51 -0.40
C GLU A 50 -4.30 13.08 0.56
N ASP A 51 -5.20 12.25 1.07
CA ASP A 51 -6.20 12.69 2.04
C ASP A 51 -5.56 13.08 3.37
N ALA A 52 -4.53 12.34 3.82
CA ALA A 52 -3.77 12.69 5.01
C ALA A 52 -2.97 14.00 4.84
N GLU A 53 -2.44 14.26 3.64
CA GLU A 53 -1.80 15.53 3.27
C GLU A 53 -2.82 16.68 3.30
N ASN A 54 -3.95 16.50 2.60
CA ASN A 54 -4.98 17.53 2.44
C ASN A 54 -5.66 17.90 3.76
N SER A 55 -5.81 16.94 4.66
CA SER A 55 -6.35 17.20 6.02
C SER A 55 -5.32 17.82 6.97
N GLY A 56 -4.05 17.87 6.57
CA GLY A 56 -2.96 18.44 7.37
C GLY A 56 -2.48 17.55 8.52
N VAL A 57 -2.99 16.31 8.63
CA VAL A 57 -2.55 15.36 9.65
C VAL A 57 -1.18 14.77 9.31
N LEU A 58 -0.89 14.58 8.02
CA LEU A 58 0.42 14.16 7.54
C LEU A 58 1.23 15.39 7.12
N LYS A 59 2.29 15.68 7.86
CA LYS A 59 3.20 16.78 7.58
C LYS A 59 4.31 16.35 6.63
N LYS A 60 4.79 17.26 5.79
CA LYS A 60 5.88 17.01 4.83
C LYS A 60 7.09 16.36 5.52
N GLY A 61 7.57 15.26 4.94
CA GLY A 61 8.69 14.49 5.48
C GLY A 61 8.34 13.65 6.72
N GLY A 62 7.07 13.56 7.07
CA GLY A 62 6.58 12.74 8.18
C GLY A 62 6.85 11.25 7.98
N THR A 63 6.58 10.48 9.01
CA THR A 63 6.72 9.02 9.01
C THR A 63 5.35 8.37 8.99
N LEU A 64 5.13 7.49 8.03
CA LEU A 64 3.98 6.60 7.96
C LEU A 64 4.32 5.25 8.62
N ILE A 65 3.34 4.64 9.26
CA ILE A 65 3.46 3.31 9.85
C ILE A 65 2.28 2.49 9.36
N GLU A 66 2.52 1.27 8.91
CA GLU A 66 1.45 0.37 8.49
C GLU A 66 1.76 -1.08 8.83
N ALA A 67 0.78 -1.77 9.39
CA ALA A 67 0.83 -3.21 9.63
C ALA A 67 0.26 -3.95 8.42
N THR A 68 1.12 -4.46 7.56
CA THR A 68 0.69 -5.12 6.32
C THR A 68 1.80 -6.01 5.75
N SER A 69 1.43 -7.15 5.20
CA SER A 69 2.35 -8.14 4.60
C SER A 69 2.23 -8.27 3.08
N GLY A 70 1.30 -7.52 2.47
CA GLY A 70 0.90 -7.73 1.07
C GLY A 70 1.10 -6.52 0.16
N ASN A 71 0.30 -6.49 -0.90
CA ASN A 71 0.34 -5.45 -1.93
C ASN A 71 0.09 -4.03 -1.38
N THR A 72 -0.62 -3.90 -0.27
CA THR A 72 -0.81 -2.62 0.42
C THR A 72 0.53 -2.03 0.86
N GLY A 73 1.39 -2.85 1.49
CA GLY A 73 2.73 -2.41 1.91
C GLY A 73 3.61 -2.00 0.73
N ILE A 74 3.57 -2.75 -0.37
CA ILE A 74 4.30 -2.41 -1.60
C ILE A 74 3.83 -1.07 -2.15
N ALA A 75 2.51 -0.89 -2.28
CA ALA A 75 1.93 0.34 -2.82
C ALA A 75 2.21 1.56 -1.94
N LEU A 76 2.04 1.43 -0.61
CA LEU A 76 2.34 2.50 0.34
C LEU A 76 3.83 2.87 0.33
N SER A 77 4.72 1.87 0.26
CA SER A 77 6.17 2.12 0.18
C SER A 77 6.55 2.89 -1.08
N MET A 78 5.99 2.50 -2.23
CA MET A 78 6.19 3.19 -3.49
C MET A 78 5.68 4.64 -3.43
N VAL A 79 4.45 4.88 -3.01
CA VAL A 79 3.86 6.23 -2.96
C VAL A 79 4.57 7.11 -1.93
N ALA A 80 4.90 6.57 -0.76
CA ALA A 80 5.66 7.28 0.26
C ALA A 80 7.03 7.74 -0.27
N SER A 81 7.74 6.87 -0.97
CA SER A 81 9.03 7.19 -1.62
C SER A 81 8.89 8.33 -2.62
N ILE A 82 7.90 8.28 -3.52
CA ILE A 82 7.65 9.31 -4.54
C ILE A 82 7.34 10.66 -3.89
N LYS A 83 6.57 10.68 -2.82
CA LYS A 83 6.12 11.89 -2.13
C LYS A 83 7.11 12.38 -1.05
N GLY A 84 8.19 11.65 -0.81
CA GLY A 84 9.25 12.04 0.14
C GLY A 84 8.88 11.80 1.61
N TYR A 85 8.04 10.82 1.89
CA TYR A 85 7.71 10.36 3.24
C TYR A 85 8.60 9.19 3.64
N LYS A 86 8.87 9.08 4.95
CA LYS A 86 9.41 7.86 5.53
C LYS A 86 8.27 6.87 5.74
N ILE A 87 8.55 5.58 5.62
CA ILE A 87 7.56 4.54 5.90
C ILE A 87 8.17 3.39 6.67
N ILE A 88 7.45 2.93 7.67
CA ILE A 88 7.75 1.74 8.46
C ILE A 88 6.64 0.74 8.21
N ILE A 89 7.00 -0.42 7.70
CA ILE A 89 6.08 -1.54 7.49
C ILE A 89 6.36 -2.60 8.55
N ILE A 90 5.31 -3.03 9.22
CA ILE A 90 5.38 -4.06 10.26
C ILE A 90 4.65 -5.30 9.76
N MET A 91 5.30 -6.46 9.83
CA MET A 91 4.75 -7.70 9.30
C MET A 91 5.32 -8.92 10.03
N PRO A 92 4.65 -10.08 9.97
CA PRO A 92 5.19 -11.33 10.49
C PRO A 92 6.46 -11.77 9.73
N GLU A 93 7.38 -12.40 10.42
CA GLU A 93 8.61 -12.97 9.85
C GLU A 93 8.38 -14.07 8.81
N THR A 94 7.17 -14.60 8.73
CA THR A 94 6.76 -15.63 7.76
C THR A 94 6.52 -15.12 6.35
N VAL A 95 6.58 -13.80 6.15
CA VAL A 95 6.39 -13.17 4.84
C VAL A 95 7.58 -13.47 3.92
N SER A 96 7.30 -13.67 2.63
CA SER A 96 8.34 -14.00 1.65
C SER A 96 9.38 -12.89 1.53
N ILE A 97 10.64 -13.30 1.34
CA ILE A 97 11.79 -12.38 1.23
C ILE A 97 11.65 -11.43 0.02
N GLU A 98 10.98 -11.84 -1.05
CA GLU A 98 10.77 -11.02 -2.24
C GLU A 98 9.90 -9.80 -1.92
N ARG A 99 8.87 -9.96 -1.09
CA ARG A 99 8.02 -8.85 -0.64
C ARG A 99 8.78 -7.88 0.25
N ILE A 100 9.57 -8.40 1.19
CA ILE A 100 10.44 -7.60 2.05
C ILE A 100 11.39 -6.76 1.18
N LYS A 101 12.14 -7.41 0.29
CA LYS A 101 13.08 -6.73 -0.61
C LYS A 101 12.43 -5.71 -1.53
N THR A 102 11.22 -5.97 -2.00
CA THR A 102 10.49 -5.02 -2.83
C THR A 102 10.15 -3.73 -2.05
N MET A 103 9.67 -3.86 -0.82
CA MET A 103 9.35 -2.71 0.03
C MET A 103 10.63 -1.96 0.45
N GLU A 104 11.70 -2.67 0.78
CA GLU A 104 13.02 -2.08 1.09
C GLU A 104 13.60 -1.33 -0.11
N ALA A 105 13.41 -1.85 -1.35
CA ALA A 105 13.85 -1.17 -2.57
C ALA A 105 13.14 0.17 -2.78
N TYR A 106 11.91 0.32 -2.29
CA TYR A 106 11.20 1.60 -2.22
C TYR A 106 11.58 2.46 -1.02
N GLY A 107 12.53 2.01 -0.18
CA GLY A 107 13.02 2.76 0.97
C GLY A 107 12.23 2.55 2.27
N ALA A 108 11.35 1.55 2.34
CA ALA A 108 10.65 1.22 3.56
C ALA A 108 11.59 0.61 4.61
N LYS A 109 11.41 1.00 5.87
CA LYS A 109 11.97 0.29 7.01
C LYS A 109 11.04 -0.86 7.37
N ILE A 110 11.56 -2.08 7.44
CA ILE A 110 10.79 -3.26 7.81
C ILE A 110 11.02 -3.61 9.27
N ILE A 111 9.95 -3.89 10.00
CA ILE A 111 9.97 -4.46 11.35
C ILE A 111 9.24 -5.79 11.27
N LEU A 112 9.90 -6.86 11.71
CA LEU A 112 9.34 -8.19 11.77
C LEU A 112 8.85 -8.47 13.17
N VAL A 113 7.64 -8.99 13.28
CA VAL A 113 7.10 -9.59 14.51
C VAL A 113 7.20 -11.11 14.42
N SER A 114 7.13 -11.78 15.56
CA SER A 114 7.21 -13.23 15.59
C SER A 114 6.03 -13.88 14.88
N LYS A 115 6.20 -15.14 14.49
CA LYS A 115 5.14 -15.93 13.85
C LYS A 115 3.90 -16.06 14.76
N GLU A 116 4.13 -16.15 16.06
CA GLU A 116 3.08 -16.31 17.08
C GLU A 116 2.25 -15.03 17.25
N GLU A 117 2.87 -13.87 17.13
CA GLU A 117 2.20 -12.56 17.19
C GLU A 117 1.41 -12.28 15.92
N ASP A 118 1.87 -12.79 14.79
CA ASP A 118 1.24 -12.65 13.47
C ASP A 118 0.82 -11.20 13.12
N MET A 119 -0.18 -11.03 12.28
CA MET A 119 -0.69 -9.70 11.88
C MET A 119 -1.35 -8.93 13.02
N GLU A 120 -1.84 -9.61 14.06
CA GLU A 120 -2.41 -8.95 15.23
C GLU A 120 -1.32 -8.23 16.02
N GLY A 121 -0.20 -8.90 16.34
CA GLY A 121 0.94 -8.26 16.99
C GLY A 121 1.57 -7.13 16.14
N ALA A 122 1.56 -7.28 14.80
CA ALA A 122 2.01 -6.21 13.92
C ALA A 122 1.13 -4.95 14.03
N ARG A 123 -0.19 -5.10 14.14
CA ARG A 123 -1.13 -3.99 14.35
C ARG A 123 -0.95 -3.34 15.72
N ASP A 124 -0.83 -4.14 16.76
CA ASP A 124 -0.63 -3.65 18.13
C ASP A 124 0.66 -2.82 18.21
N LEU A 125 1.74 -3.30 17.60
CA LEU A 125 3.00 -2.58 17.55
C LEU A 125 2.86 -1.26 16.76
N ALA A 126 2.15 -1.26 15.64
CA ALA A 126 1.90 -0.06 14.85
C ALA A 126 1.16 1.00 15.69
N MET A 127 0.12 0.62 16.39
CA MET A 127 -0.65 1.50 17.27
C MET A 127 0.17 2.01 18.46
N GLN A 128 1.01 1.17 19.03
CA GLN A 128 1.94 1.56 20.09
C GLN A 128 2.95 2.61 19.58
N MET A 129 3.54 2.39 18.42
CA MET A 129 4.47 3.34 17.81
C MET A 129 3.80 4.68 17.49
N GLN A 130 2.55 4.65 17.01
CA GLN A 130 1.78 5.88 16.81
C GLN A 130 1.54 6.61 18.13
N SER A 131 1.14 5.91 19.19
CA SER A 131 0.92 6.52 20.51
C SER A 131 2.18 7.13 21.11
N ASN A 132 3.34 6.58 20.76
CA ASN A 132 4.66 7.11 21.13
C ASN A 132 5.10 8.31 20.26
N GLY A 133 4.32 8.68 19.24
CA GLY A 133 4.65 9.79 18.34
C GLY A 133 5.70 9.46 17.29
N GLU A 134 5.96 8.18 17.00
CA GLU A 134 6.97 7.75 16.04
C GLU A 134 6.52 7.91 14.59
N GLY A 135 5.22 8.04 14.35
CA GLY A 135 4.64 8.23 13.03
C GLY A 135 3.12 8.14 13.05
N MET A 136 2.53 8.16 11.86
CA MET A 136 1.09 8.09 11.62
C MET A 136 0.72 6.73 11.02
N VAL A 137 -0.24 6.06 11.62
CA VAL A 137 -0.88 4.85 11.06
C VAL A 137 -2.00 5.29 10.13
N LEU A 138 -1.99 4.79 8.88
CA LEU A 138 -3.03 5.08 7.88
C LEU A 138 -4.23 4.16 8.01
N ASP A 139 -3.99 2.95 8.47
CA ASP A 139 -4.98 1.88 8.70
C ASP A 139 -5.93 1.63 7.52
N LEU A 140 -5.40 1.09 6.44
CA LEU A 140 -6.18 0.69 5.27
C LEU A 140 -7.34 -0.26 5.62
N SER A 141 -7.22 -1.01 6.71
CA SER A 141 -8.26 -1.95 7.14
C SER A 141 -9.54 -1.26 7.59
N LEU A 142 -9.48 0.00 8.03
CA LEU A 142 -10.65 0.78 8.48
C LEU A 142 -11.42 1.46 7.34
N ILE A 143 -10.93 1.45 6.11
CA ILE A 143 -11.63 2.08 4.96
C ILE A 143 -13.01 1.42 4.69
N HIS A 144 -13.21 0.21 5.17
CA HIS A 144 -14.47 -0.53 5.00
C HIS A 144 -15.49 -0.30 6.13
N ILE A 145 -15.19 0.57 7.06
CA ILE A 145 -16.10 1.01 8.11
C ILE A 145 -16.63 2.42 7.76
#